data_c9e7da4ff417e0dcecc4165b984292c8
#
_entry.id   c9e7da4ff417e0dcecc4165b984292c8
#
_cell.length_a   1.000
_cell.length_b   1.000
_cell.length_c   1.000
_cell.angle_alpha   90.00
_cell.angle_beta   90.00
_cell.angle_gamma   90.00
#
_symmetry.space_group_name_H-M   'P 1'
#
loop_
_entity.id
_entity.type
_entity.pdbx_description
1 polymer ?
#
loop_
_entity_poly.entity_id
_entity_poly.type
_entity_poly.pdbx_seq_one_letter_code
_entity_poly.pdbx_strand_id
1 'polypeptide(L)'
;MMKQVRITALRKVQHDELSAKYENPIEHACDICEGQSWISENGKCPEGLCPEAWKSMREFVEALARGEGNFFNGWMKNPNSAMISCNDGFRPVSFYVETID
;
A
#
# COMPACT_ATOMS: atom_id res chain seq x y z
N MET A 1 -0.21 -23.14 -4.51
CA MET A 1 0.86 -22.21 -4.93
C MET A 1 0.42 -20.77 -4.70
N MET A 2 1.29 -19.96 -4.12
CA MET A 2 0.97 -18.56 -3.84
C MET A 2 1.10 -17.71 -5.10
N LYS A 3 0.19 -16.78 -5.27
CA LYS A 3 0.18 -15.86 -6.41
C LYS A 3 1.06 -14.65 -6.12
N GLN A 4 1.61 -14.06 -7.17
CA GLN A 4 2.30 -12.79 -7.04
C GLN A 4 1.29 -11.65 -6.93
N VAL A 5 1.66 -10.64 -6.16
CA VAL A 5 0.82 -9.46 -5.96
C VAL A 5 1.65 -8.22 -6.30
N ARG A 6 1.13 -7.39 -7.19
CA ARG A 6 1.78 -6.12 -7.52
C ARG A 6 1.23 -5.02 -6.64
N ILE A 7 2.13 -4.24 -6.08
CA ILE A 7 1.83 -3.10 -5.22
C ILE A 7 2.26 -1.86 -5.98
N THR A 8 1.34 -0.94 -6.24
CA THR A 8 1.65 0.28 -6.97
C THR A 8 1.25 1.50 -6.15
N ALA A 9 2.19 2.45 -5.98
CA ALA A 9 1.90 3.73 -5.33
C ALA A 9 1.24 4.65 -6.37
N LEU A 10 -0.04 4.96 -6.18
CA LEU A 10 -0.81 5.74 -7.15
C LEU A 10 -0.88 7.21 -6.83
N ARG A 11 -1.03 7.57 -5.56
CA ARG A 11 -1.17 8.97 -5.13
C ARG A 11 -0.44 9.18 -3.83
N LYS A 12 0.21 10.33 -3.73
CA LYS A 12 0.83 10.79 -2.49
C LYS A 12 0.27 12.17 -2.20
N VAL A 13 -0.36 12.31 -1.05
CA VAL A 13 -0.96 13.57 -0.61
C VAL A 13 -0.15 14.09 0.57
N GLN A 14 -0.04 15.39 0.70
CA GLN A 14 0.62 16.02 1.85
C GLN A 14 -0.32 17.04 2.47
N HIS A 15 -0.57 16.89 3.76
CA HIS A 15 -1.41 17.81 4.52
C HIS A 15 -0.52 18.79 5.28
N ASP A 16 -0.08 19.85 4.59
CA ASP A 16 0.88 20.81 5.14
C ASP A 16 0.41 21.46 6.43
N GLU A 17 -0.87 21.83 6.50
CA GLU A 17 -1.41 22.47 7.70
C GLU A 17 -1.44 21.53 8.90
N LEU A 18 -1.72 20.25 8.68
CA LEU A 18 -1.71 19.26 9.77
C LEU A 18 -0.27 19.02 10.24
N SER A 19 0.66 18.94 9.30
CA SER A 19 2.08 18.79 9.64
C SER A 19 2.59 19.98 10.44
N ALA A 20 2.23 21.19 10.03
CA ALA A 20 2.66 22.40 10.72
C ALA A 20 2.11 22.47 12.14
N LYS A 21 0.89 21.97 12.34
CA LYS A 21 0.20 22.09 13.63
C LYS A 21 0.55 20.98 14.61
N TYR A 22 0.75 19.77 14.11
CA TYR A 22 0.82 18.58 14.98
C TYR A 22 2.13 17.79 14.87
N GLU A 23 2.91 17.98 13.83
CA GLU A 23 4.09 17.16 13.59
C GLU A 23 5.36 17.88 14.02
N ASN A 24 6.24 17.16 14.72
CA ASN A 24 7.59 17.68 14.98
C ASN A 24 8.39 17.67 13.68
N PRO A 25 9.34 18.62 13.51
CA PRO A 25 10.20 18.60 12.33
C PRO A 25 10.90 17.26 12.19
N ILE A 26 10.86 16.68 10.98
CA ILE A 26 11.53 15.42 10.69
C ILE A 26 12.52 15.63 9.54
N GLU A 27 13.65 14.95 9.65
CA GLU A 27 14.73 15.06 8.68
C GLU A 27 14.39 14.31 7.39
N HIS A 28 13.76 13.13 7.56
CA HIS A 28 13.43 12.26 6.43
C HIS A 28 11.94 11.97 6.41
N ALA A 29 11.26 12.60 5.47
CA ALA A 29 9.87 12.28 5.18
C ALA A 29 9.82 11.02 4.32
N CYS A 30 8.60 10.55 4.04
CA CYS A 30 8.37 9.43 3.13
C CYS A 30 8.96 9.73 1.76
N ASP A 31 9.78 8.82 1.23
CA ASP A 31 10.43 8.97 -0.07
C ASP A 31 9.75 8.18 -1.18
N ILE A 32 8.58 7.60 -0.91
CA ILE A 32 7.80 6.90 -1.93
C ILE A 32 7.33 7.90 -2.98
N CYS A 33 7.52 7.55 -4.25
CA CYS A 33 7.10 8.38 -5.38
C CYS A 33 5.90 7.75 -6.07
N GLU A 34 4.99 8.59 -6.56
CA GLU A 34 3.87 8.12 -7.39
C GLU A 34 4.41 7.36 -8.59
N GLY A 35 3.80 6.23 -8.89
CA GLY A 35 4.20 5.37 -10.00
C GLY A 35 5.17 4.26 -9.63
N GLN A 36 5.77 4.30 -8.44
CA GLN A 36 6.61 3.19 -8.00
C GLN A 36 5.78 1.92 -7.82
N SER A 37 6.38 0.77 -8.15
CA SER A 37 5.72 -0.50 -7.94
C SER A 37 6.68 -1.54 -7.39
N TRP A 38 6.11 -2.54 -6.74
CA TRP A 38 6.86 -3.66 -6.13
C TRP A 38 6.07 -4.94 -6.38
N ILE A 39 6.78 -6.07 -6.42
CA ILE A 39 6.14 -7.38 -6.52
C ILE A 39 6.34 -8.12 -5.20
N SER A 40 5.23 -8.51 -4.58
CA SER A 40 5.26 -9.38 -3.41
C SER A 40 5.19 -10.83 -3.87
N GLU A 41 6.14 -11.63 -3.45
CA GLU A 41 6.16 -13.06 -3.72
C GLU A 41 5.88 -13.81 -2.43
N ASN A 42 5.01 -14.82 -2.52
CA ASN A 42 4.63 -15.64 -1.37
C ASN A 42 4.08 -14.85 -0.19
N GLY A 43 3.40 -13.73 -0.48
CA GLY A 43 2.79 -12.90 0.55
C GLY A 43 3.79 -12.15 1.42
N LYS A 44 5.03 -12.01 0.98
CA LYS A 44 6.08 -11.38 1.77
C LYS A 44 6.27 -9.92 1.38
N CYS A 45 6.79 -9.14 2.32
CA CYS A 45 7.12 -7.73 2.06
C CYS A 45 8.22 -7.67 0.99
N PRO A 46 7.98 -6.97 -0.12
CA PRO A 46 9.00 -6.83 -1.14
C PRO A 46 10.14 -5.94 -0.66
N GLU A 47 11.33 -6.20 -1.18
CA GLU A 47 12.50 -5.40 -0.88
C GLU A 47 12.28 -3.96 -1.34
N GLY A 48 12.65 -3.02 -0.51
CA GLY A 48 12.55 -1.60 -0.83
C GLY A 48 11.22 -0.95 -0.47
N LEU A 49 10.23 -1.74 -0.06
CA LEU A 49 8.95 -1.17 0.38
C LEU A 49 9.06 -0.72 1.84
N CYS A 50 8.53 0.47 2.12
CA CYS A 50 8.50 1.03 3.47
C CYS A 50 7.80 0.07 4.45
N PRO A 51 8.42 -0.27 5.58
CA PRO A 51 7.80 -1.18 6.55
C PRO A 51 6.46 -0.70 7.09
N GLU A 52 6.28 0.60 7.25
CA GLU A 52 5.00 1.14 7.73
C GLU A 52 3.90 1.00 6.67
N ALA A 53 4.26 1.17 5.39
CA ALA A 53 3.32 0.92 4.30
C ALA A 53 2.94 -0.56 4.25
N TRP A 54 3.93 -1.44 4.43
CA TRP A 54 3.68 -2.88 4.46
C TRP A 54 2.70 -3.27 5.57
N LYS A 55 2.84 -2.70 6.76
CA LYS A 55 1.92 -2.97 7.87
C LYS A 55 0.48 -2.66 7.52
N SER A 56 0.26 -1.60 6.74
CA SER A 56 -1.10 -1.18 6.39
C SER A 56 -1.76 -2.09 5.34
N MET A 57 -0.97 -2.81 4.55
CA MET A 57 -1.49 -3.61 3.44
C MET A 57 -1.27 -5.12 3.59
N ARG A 58 -0.52 -5.54 4.59
CA ARG A 58 -0.04 -6.91 4.74
C ARG A 58 -1.16 -7.95 4.63
N GLU A 59 -2.23 -7.79 5.38
CA GLU A 59 -3.30 -8.81 5.39
C GLU A 59 -4.01 -8.90 4.03
N PHE A 60 -4.10 -7.79 3.30
CA PHE A 60 -4.69 -7.80 1.96
C PHE A 60 -3.77 -8.48 0.95
N VAL A 61 -2.48 -8.19 1.03
CA VAL A 61 -1.50 -8.82 0.14
C VAL A 61 -1.42 -10.32 0.40
N GLU A 62 -1.41 -10.73 1.67
CA GLU A 62 -1.38 -12.15 2.04
C GLU A 62 -2.64 -12.87 1.55
N ALA A 63 -3.79 -12.25 1.67
CA ALA A 63 -5.05 -12.83 1.18
C ALA A 63 -5.02 -12.98 -0.34
N LEU A 64 -4.58 -11.96 -1.05
CA LEU A 64 -4.47 -12.01 -2.52
C LEU A 64 -3.48 -13.08 -2.95
N ALA A 65 -2.37 -13.25 -2.24
CA ALA A 65 -1.38 -14.28 -2.54
C ALA A 65 -1.98 -15.68 -2.41
N ARG A 66 -2.92 -15.87 -1.49
CA ARG A 66 -3.63 -17.15 -1.34
C ARG A 66 -4.74 -17.35 -2.38
N GLY A 67 -4.98 -16.38 -3.25
CA GLY A 67 -6.05 -16.45 -4.23
C GLY A 67 -7.40 -15.97 -3.72
N GLU A 68 -7.43 -15.33 -2.55
CA GLU A 68 -8.65 -14.72 -2.02
C GLU A 68 -8.83 -13.32 -2.60
N GLY A 69 -9.97 -12.76 -2.40
CA GLY A 69 -10.27 -11.42 -2.90
C GLY A 69 -11.66 -10.99 -2.51
N ASN A 70 -12.27 -10.15 -3.35
CA ASN A 70 -13.62 -9.66 -3.16
C ASN A 70 -13.79 -8.97 -1.79
N PHE A 71 -12.84 -8.13 -1.44
CA PHE A 71 -12.85 -7.42 -0.16
C PHE A 71 -14.05 -6.48 -0.07
N PHE A 72 -14.56 -6.33 1.14
CA PHE A 72 -15.67 -5.41 1.44
C PHE A 72 -16.88 -5.64 0.53
N ASN A 73 -17.21 -6.92 0.27
CA ASN A 73 -18.40 -7.32 -0.50
C ASN A 73 -18.48 -6.70 -1.88
N GLY A 74 -17.37 -6.74 -2.62
CA GLY A 74 -17.35 -6.29 -4.00
C GLY A 74 -17.09 -4.79 -4.17
N TRP A 75 -16.43 -4.19 -3.20
CA TRP A 75 -16.05 -2.78 -3.27
C TRP A 75 -15.16 -2.46 -4.46
N MET A 76 -14.23 -3.35 -4.80
CA MET A 76 -13.31 -3.14 -5.90
C MET A 76 -13.90 -3.62 -7.23
N LYS A 77 -13.68 -2.84 -8.29
CA LYS A 77 -14.06 -3.27 -9.64
C LYS A 77 -13.35 -4.55 -10.04
N ASN A 78 -12.05 -4.64 -9.72
CA ASN A 78 -11.30 -5.87 -9.86
C ASN A 78 -11.41 -6.63 -8.53
N PRO A 79 -12.09 -7.80 -8.49
CA PRO A 79 -12.27 -8.51 -7.23
C PRO A 79 -10.96 -9.04 -6.63
N ASN A 80 -9.90 -9.12 -7.43
CA ASN A 80 -8.59 -9.59 -6.97
C ASN A 80 -7.64 -8.43 -6.73
N SER A 81 -8.14 -7.36 -6.10
CA SER A 81 -7.37 -6.17 -5.80
C SER A 81 -7.92 -5.46 -4.57
N ALA A 82 -7.15 -4.50 -4.07
CA ALA A 82 -7.59 -3.60 -3.00
C ALA A 82 -6.89 -2.26 -3.13
N MET A 83 -7.52 -1.21 -2.62
CA MET A 83 -6.93 0.12 -2.54
C MET A 83 -6.67 0.42 -1.07
N ILE A 84 -5.41 0.57 -0.71
CA ILE A 84 -4.97 0.68 0.68
C ILE A 84 -4.17 1.98 0.86
N SER A 85 -4.43 2.69 1.93
CA SER A 85 -3.62 3.85 2.32
C SER A 85 -2.62 3.44 3.39
N CYS A 86 -1.41 3.98 3.31
CA CYS A 86 -0.47 3.81 4.41
C CYS A 86 -0.99 4.57 5.64
N ASN A 87 -0.40 4.30 6.81
CA ASN A 87 -0.90 4.82 8.08
C ASN A 87 -0.41 6.23 8.41
N ASP A 88 0.31 6.89 7.52
CA ASP A 88 0.78 8.25 7.73
C ASP A 88 -0.35 9.24 7.43
N GLY A 89 -0.90 9.84 8.49
CA GLY A 89 -1.98 10.80 8.35
C GLY A 89 -1.53 12.16 7.83
N PHE A 90 -0.22 12.44 7.81
CA PHE A 90 0.31 13.70 7.29
C PHE A 90 0.61 13.60 5.80
N ARG A 91 1.12 12.44 5.34
CA ARG A 91 1.51 12.20 3.94
C ARG A 91 1.00 10.85 3.47
N PRO A 92 -0.33 10.67 3.44
CA PRO A 92 -0.86 9.35 3.05
C PRO A 92 -0.54 9.03 1.60
N VAL A 93 -0.17 7.78 1.37
CA VAL A 93 0.05 7.24 0.03
C VAL A 93 -1.01 6.19 -0.23
N SER A 94 -1.68 6.29 -1.38
CA SER A 94 -2.67 5.29 -1.80
C SER A 94 -1.98 4.25 -2.66
N PHE A 95 -2.08 2.99 -2.24
CA PHE A 95 -1.51 1.85 -2.94
C PHE A 95 -2.61 1.00 -3.55
N TYR A 96 -2.42 0.63 -4.80
CA TYR A 96 -3.26 -0.36 -5.46
C TYR A 96 -2.53 -1.70 -5.40
N VAL A 97 -3.13 -2.69 -4.77
CA VAL A 97 -2.55 -4.04 -4.67
C VAL A 97 -3.43 -5.00 -5.48
N GLU A 98 -2.80 -5.81 -6.33
CA GLU A 98 -3.53 -6.66 -7.26
C GLU A 98 -2.80 -7.96 -7.53
N THR A 99 -3.55 -9.05 -7.67
CA THR A 99 -2.99 -10.33 -8.12
C THR A 99 -2.63 -10.23 -9.59
N ILE A 100 -1.44 -10.70 -9.98
CA ILE A 100 -0.95 -10.54 -11.35
C ILE A 100 -0.66 -11.86 -12.08
N ASP A 101 -0.91 -13.01 -11.47
CA ASP A 101 -0.75 -14.29 -12.19
C ASP A 101 -1.91 -15.26 -12.01
#